data_970d355285a1f53d428f8add6277d76b
#
_entry.id   970d355285a1f53d428f8add6277d76b
#
_cell.length_a   1.000
_cell.length_b   1.000
_cell.length_c   1.000
_cell.angle_alpha   90.00
_cell.angle_beta   90.00
_cell.angle_gamma   90.00
#
_symmetry.space_group_name_H-M   'P 1'
#
loop_
_entity.id
_entity.type
_entity.pdbx_description
1 polymer ?
#
loop_
_entity_poly.entity_id
_entity_poly.type
_entity_poly.pdbx_seq_one_letter_code
_entity_poly.pdbx_strand_id
1 'polypeptide(L)'
;MREQWTAGLGSPTELRYIDWILTVPLRVVESALLTGVGMRKLFWASVIMLVTGYFGESGVTGMLDAQTWGAISGLAYFWMAYEVGCLSIFGGPSGAVGNALTSGSGKIPEAGRMLQWFVLVGWAIYPIGYMAGTEGWYSFVAIDEGAMNIIYNIGDAINKIGFGLA
;
A
#
# COMPACT_ATOMS: atom_id res chain seq x y z
N MET A 1 17.55 -23.27 11.11
CA MET A 1 16.32 -23.62 10.37
C MET A 1 15.80 -22.45 9.50
N ARG A 2 16.00 -21.17 9.84
CA ARG A 2 15.59 -20.01 8.99
C ARG A 2 16.34 -19.95 7.65
N GLU A 3 17.66 -20.14 7.66
CA GLU A 3 18.50 -20.02 6.45
C GLU A 3 18.18 -21.07 5.37
N GLN A 4 17.66 -22.24 5.73
CA GLN A 4 17.32 -23.28 4.77
C GLN A 4 15.99 -23.03 4.03
N TRP A 5 15.07 -22.27 4.62
CA TRP A 5 13.81 -21.89 3.97
C TRP A 5 13.98 -20.74 2.98
N THR A 6 14.91 -19.83 3.25
CA THR A 6 15.18 -18.66 2.39
C THR A 6 16.09 -18.98 1.22
N ALA A 7 16.95 -19.99 1.33
CA ALA A 7 17.93 -20.37 0.28
C ALA A 7 17.32 -20.86 -1.04
N GLY A 8 16.02 -21.18 -1.07
CA GLY A 8 15.33 -21.66 -2.27
C GLY A 8 14.21 -20.76 -2.80
N LEU A 9 13.75 -19.77 -2.03
CA LEU A 9 12.53 -19.00 -2.32
C LEU A 9 12.75 -17.46 -2.40
N GLY A 10 13.99 -17.00 -2.31
CA GLY A 10 14.29 -15.56 -2.22
C GLY A 10 14.14 -15.02 -0.79
N SER A 11 14.42 -13.73 -0.60
CA SER A 11 14.27 -13.09 0.71
C SER A 11 12.78 -12.88 1.04
N PRO A 12 12.40 -12.78 2.34
CA PRO A 12 11.04 -12.44 2.73
C PRO A 12 10.53 -11.15 2.09
N THR A 13 11.40 -10.17 1.91
CA THR A 13 11.09 -8.90 1.22
C THR A 13 10.72 -9.13 -0.23
N GLU A 14 11.51 -9.91 -0.98
CA GLU A 14 11.23 -10.20 -2.39
C GLU A 14 9.88 -10.90 -2.58
N LEU A 15 9.60 -11.94 -1.80
CA LEU A 15 8.34 -12.67 -1.87
C LEU A 15 7.14 -11.77 -1.55
N ARG A 16 7.28 -10.87 -0.57
CA ARG A 16 6.25 -9.92 -0.20
C ARG A 16 5.96 -8.94 -1.33
N TYR A 17 6.99 -8.38 -1.96
CA TYR A 17 6.81 -7.46 -3.07
C TYR A 17 6.29 -8.15 -4.34
N ILE A 18 6.63 -9.41 -4.60
CA ILE A 18 6.01 -10.20 -5.67
C ILE A 18 4.50 -10.33 -5.44
N ASP A 19 4.09 -10.67 -4.23
CA ASP A 19 2.66 -10.74 -3.87
C ASP A 19 1.98 -9.37 -4.02
N TRP A 20 2.57 -8.32 -3.49
CA TRP A 20 1.98 -6.98 -3.53
C TRP A 20 1.88 -6.40 -4.93
N ILE A 21 2.88 -6.58 -5.80
CA ILE A 21 2.83 -6.06 -7.17
C ILE A 21 1.77 -6.74 -8.03
N LEU A 22 1.37 -7.94 -7.67
CA LEU A 22 0.26 -8.64 -8.30
C LEU A 22 -1.08 -8.24 -7.69
N THR A 23 -1.18 -8.15 -6.37
CA THR A 23 -2.46 -8.00 -5.66
C THR A 23 -2.92 -6.56 -5.51
N VAL A 24 -2.01 -5.62 -5.21
CA VAL A 24 -2.39 -4.22 -4.92
C VAL A 24 -2.92 -3.48 -6.15
N PRO A 25 -2.26 -3.52 -7.33
CA PRO A 25 -2.83 -2.89 -8.51
C PRO A 25 -4.20 -3.45 -8.92
N LEU A 26 -4.41 -4.76 -8.76
CA LEU A 26 -5.70 -5.38 -9.06
C LEU A 26 -6.81 -4.85 -8.14
N ARG A 27 -6.53 -4.70 -6.84
CA ARG A 27 -7.50 -4.19 -5.87
C ARG A 27 -7.88 -2.73 -6.11
N VAL A 28 -6.91 -1.88 -6.44
CA VAL A 28 -7.24 -0.49 -6.78
C VAL A 28 -7.96 -0.38 -8.12
N VAL A 29 -7.72 -1.31 -9.04
CA VAL A 29 -8.48 -1.41 -10.30
C VAL A 29 -9.93 -1.83 -10.04
N GLU A 30 -10.20 -2.73 -9.09
CA GLU A 30 -11.58 -3.09 -8.68
C GLU A 30 -12.37 -1.85 -8.26
N SER A 31 -11.80 -0.96 -7.43
CA SER A 31 -12.46 0.29 -7.04
C SER A 31 -12.77 1.18 -8.25
N ALA A 32 -11.84 1.22 -9.22
CA ALA A 32 -12.04 2.00 -10.45
C ALA A 32 -13.08 1.36 -11.39
N LEU A 33 -13.21 0.03 -11.41
CA LEU A 33 -14.25 -0.68 -12.17
C LEU A 33 -15.64 -0.40 -11.63
N LEU A 34 -15.79 -0.31 -10.30
CA LEU A 34 -17.07 0.05 -9.67
C LEU A 34 -17.55 1.44 -10.07
N THR A 35 -16.63 2.35 -10.32
CA THR A 35 -16.94 3.75 -10.62
C THR A 35 -16.84 4.10 -12.11
N GLY A 36 -16.18 3.28 -12.90
CA GLY A 36 -15.87 3.56 -14.30
C GLY A 36 -14.82 4.64 -14.54
N VAL A 37 -14.15 5.15 -13.49
CA VAL A 37 -13.20 6.26 -13.59
C VAL A 37 -11.88 5.97 -12.85
N GLY A 38 -10.81 6.66 -13.24
CA GLY A 38 -9.56 6.70 -12.48
C GLY A 38 -8.63 5.49 -12.61
N MET A 39 -9.00 4.42 -13.32
CA MET A 39 -8.23 3.17 -13.42
C MET A 39 -6.75 3.40 -13.71
N ARG A 40 -6.42 4.21 -14.73
CA ARG A 40 -5.04 4.43 -15.15
C ARG A 40 -4.21 5.13 -14.07
N LYS A 41 -4.79 6.08 -13.37
CA LYS A 41 -4.11 6.83 -12.29
C LYS A 41 -3.82 5.93 -11.10
N LEU A 42 -4.83 5.16 -10.65
CA LEU A 42 -4.67 4.24 -9.53
C LEU A 42 -3.68 3.13 -9.84
N PHE A 43 -3.75 2.56 -11.03
CA PHE A 43 -2.81 1.53 -11.48
C PHE A 43 -1.36 2.05 -11.41
N TRP A 44 -1.07 3.19 -12.05
CA TRP A 44 0.29 3.72 -12.06
C TRP A 44 0.75 4.22 -10.69
N ALA A 45 -0.12 4.82 -9.90
CA ALA A 45 0.22 5.21 -8.53
C ALA A 45 0.63 3.99 -7.69
N SER A 46 -0.12 2.88 -7.78
CA SER A 46 0.22 1.65 -7.06
C SER A 46 1.51 1.00 -7.56
N VAL A 47 1.74 0.97 -8.86
CA VAL A 47 3.00 0.43 -9.42
C VAL A 47 4.20 1.26 -8.99
N ILE A 48 4.12 2.60 -9.10
CA ILE A 48 5.20 3.50 -8.65
C ILE A 48 5.47 3.29 -7.16
N MET A 49 4.43 3.27 -6.34
CA MET A 49 4.54 3.05 -4.90
C MET A 49 5.30 1.75 -4.58
N LEU A 50 4.91 0.65 -5.20
CA LEU A 50 5.49 -0.66 -4.91
C LEU A 50 6.92 -0.81 -5.45
N VAL A 51 7.17 -0.39 -6.69
CA VAL A 51 8.50 -0.51 -7.30
C VAL A 51 9.52 0.34 -6.54
N THR A 52 9.18 1.59 -6.21
CA THR A 52 10.08 2.46 -5.46
C THR A 52 10.23 2.02 -4.00
N GLY A 53 9.18 1.49 -3.39
CA GLY A 53 9.27 0.87 -2.06
C GLY A 53 10.20 -0.34 -2.06
N TYR A 54 10.10 -1.21 -3.06
CA TYR A 54 11.02 -2.34 -3.22
C TYR A 54 12.48 -1.90 -3.37
N PHE A 55 12.75 -0.92 -4.21
CA PHE A 55 14.11 -0.41 -4.39
C PHE A 55 14.71 0.14 -3.10
N GLY A 56 13.92 0.80 -2.29
CA GLY A 56 14.38 1.31 -1.00
C GLY A 56 14.61 0.20 0.04
N GLU A 57 13.70 -0.76 0.16
CA GLU A 57 13.80 -1.83 1.15
C GLU A 57 14.86 -2.88 0.78
N SER A 58 15.01 -3.20 -0.51
CA SER A 58 15.99 -4.18 -0.97
C SER A 58 17.40 -3.61 -1.18
N GLY A 59 17.50 -2.29 -1.39
CA GLY A 59 18.77 -1.65 -1.75
C GLY A 59 19.38 -2.07 -3.09
N VAL A 60 18.62 -2.83 -3.91
CA VAL A 60 19.14 -3.49 -5.13
C VAL A 60 19.68 -2.54 -6.18
N THR A 61 19.19 -1.31 -6.24
CA THR A 61 19.62 -0.37 -7.28
C THR A 61 20.88 0.42 -6.92
N GLY A 62 21.13 0.69 -5.64
CA GLY A 62 22.22 1.55 -5.18
C GLY A 62 22.21 2.99 -5.74
N MET A 63 21.16 3.38 -6.48
CA MET A 63 21.06 4.70 -7.13
C MET A 63 20.70 5.82 -6.16
N LEU A 64 19.78 5.54 -5.24
CA LEU A 64 19.31 6.47 -4.23
C LEU A 64 19.31 5.74 -2.87
N ASP A 65 19.35 6.51 -1.79
CA ASP A 65 19.21 5.97 -0.45
C ASP A 65 17.78 5.47 -0.18
N ALA A 66 17.64 4.62 0.82
CA ALA A 66 16.35 4.02 1.18
C ALA A 66 15.31 5.08 1.60
N GLN A 67 15.76 6.19 2.18
CA GLN A 67 14.87 7.28 2.59
C GLN A 67 14.27 8.00 1.39
N THR A 68 15.10 8.29 0.37
CA THR A 68 14.63 8.93 -0.87
C THR A 68 13.67 8.03 -1.64
N TRP A 69 13.98 6.73 -1.78
CA TRP A 69 13.05 5.77 -2.38
C TRP A 69 11.75 5.66 -1.60
N GLY A 70 11.82 5.64 -0.27
CA GLY A 70 10.66 5.63 0.61
C GLY A 70 9.81 6.89 0.49
N ALA A 71 10.44 8.07 0.33
CA ALA A 71 9.72 9.32 0.09
C ALA A 71 8.94 9.30 -1.23
N ILE A 72 9.55 8.80 -2.32
CA ILE A 72 8.87 8.66 -3.62
C ILE A 72 7.69 7.69 -3.50
N SER A 73 7.88 6.55 -2.86
CA SER A 73 6.83 5.57 -2.59
C SER A 73 5.70 6.18 -1.75
N GLY A 74 6.02 6.92 -0.71
CA GLY A 74 5.06 7.62 0.14
C GLY A 74 4.23 8.66 -0.62
N LEU A 75 4.86 9.45 -1.49
CA LEU A 75 4.15 10.40 -2.35
C LEU A 75 3.16 9.70 -3.28
N ALA A 76 3.53 8.57 -3.86
CA ALA A 76 2.62 7.76 -4.68
C ALA A 76 1.46 7.18 -3.86
N TYR A 77 1.70 6.75 -2.62
CA TYR A 77 0.65 6.34 -1.68
C TYR A 77 -0.33 7.49 -1.39
N PHE A 78 0.15 8.69 -1.07
CA PHE A 78 -0.71 9.84 -0.82
C PHE A 78 -1.49 10.28 -2.07
N TRP A 79 -0.89 10.17 -3.25
CA TRP A 79 -1.61 10.39 -4.49
C TRP A 79 -2.76 9.40 -4.66
N MET A 80 -2.51 8.12 -4.44
CA MET A 80 -3.54 7.08 -4.49
C MET A 80 -4.65 7.32 -3.45
N ALA A 81 -4.28 7.65 -2.20
CA ALA A 81 -5.24 7.97 -1.15
C ALA A 81 -6.11 9.19 -1.50
N TYR A 82 -5.54 10.20 -2.17
CA TYR A 82 -6.29 11.33 -2.71
C TYR A 82 -7.27 10.89 -3.81
N GLU A 83 -6.82 10.09 -4.79
CA GLU A 83 -7.69 9.63 -5.89
C GLU A 83 -8.85 8.76 -5.40
N VAL A 84 -8.64 7.91 -4.42
CA VAL A 84 -9.70 7.10 -3.76
C VAL A 84 -10.60 7.95 -2.87
N GLY A 85 -10.16 9.14 -2.48
CA GLY A 85 -10.95 10.07 -1.68
C GLY A 85 -10.84 9.85 -0.17
N CYS A 86 -9.73 9.31 0.33
CA CYS A 86 -9.54 9.11 1.76
C CYS A 86 -9.69 10.41 2.57
N LEU A 87 -9.28 11.55 2.03
CA LEU A 87 -9.43 12.85 2.69
C LEU A 87 -10.90 13.29 2.81
N SER A 88 -11.79 12.80 1.94
CA SER A 88 -13.22 13.11 2.02
C SER A 88 -13.90 12.57 3.28
N ILE A 89 -13.28 11.59 3.95
CA ILE A 89 -13.72 11.12 5.27
C ILE A 89 -13.75 12.25 6.28
N PHE A 90 -12.81 13.18 6.15
CA PHE A 90 -12.65 14.37 7.02
C PHE A 90 -13.14 15.66 6.37
N GLY A 91 -13.95 15.58 5.31
CA GLY A 91 -14.44 16.74 4.58
C GLY A 91 -13.41 17.40 3.65
N GLY A 92 -12.30 16.74 3.39
CA GLY A 92 -11.24 17.23 2.51
C GLY A 92 -11.50 16.93 1.01
N PRO A 93 -10.59 17.37 0.13
CA PRO A 93 -10.71 17.16 -1.30
C PRO A 93 -10.59 15.68 -1.67
N SER A 94 -11.15 15.31 -2.81
CA SER A 94 -11.18 13.94 -3.32
C SER A 94 -10.86 13.92 -4.81
N GLY A 95 -10.17 12.88 -5.25
CA GLY A 95 -9.96 12.60 -6.66
C GLY A 95 -11.20 12.06 -7.36
N ALA A 96 -11.06 11.72 -8.64
CA ALA A 96 -12.18 11.32 -9.48
C ALA A 96 -12.87 10.04 -8.97
N VAL A 97 -12.10 9.06 -8.51
CA VAL A 97 -12.64 7.80 -7.98
C VAL A 97 -13.41 8.02 -6.69
N GLY A 98 -12.84 8.77 -5.74
CA GLY A 98 -13.51 9.08 -4.49
C GLY A 98 -14.79 9.88 -4.67
N ASN A 99 -14.81 10.86 -5.59
CA ASN A 99 -16.02 11.58 -5.94
C ASN A 99 -17.09 10.65 -6.52
N ALA A 100 -16.72 9.74 -7.42
CA ALA A 100 -17.64 8.78 -8.00
C ALA A 100 -18.17 7.76 -6.97
N LEU A 101 -17.31 7.29 -6.04
CA LEU A 101 -17.73 6.43 -4.94
C LEU A 101 -18.73 7.12 -4.02
N THR A 102 -18.52 8.37 -3.66
CA THR A 102 -19.41 9.11 -2.74
C THR A 102 -20.72 9.56 -3.39
N SER A 103 -20.73 9.81 -4.70
CA SER A 103 -21.92 10.22 -5.47
C SER A 103 -22.67 9.04 -6.12
N GLY A 104 -22.19 7.84 -5.95
CA GLY A 104 -22.83 6.63 -6.48
C GLY A 104 -24.21 6.36 -5.86
N SER A 105 -24.97 5.48 -6.50
CA SER A 105 -26.30 5.05 -6.01
C SER A 105 -26.24 3.71 -5.28
N GLY A 106 -27.28 3.41 -4.52
CA GLY A 106 -27.41 2.13 -3.81
C GLY A 106 -26.35 1.94 -2.73
N LYS A 107 -25.64 0.81 -2.75
CA LYS A 107 -24.60 0.46 -1.76
C LYS A 107 -23.20 0.96 -2.13
N ILE A 108 -23.02 1.59 -3.30
CA ILE A 108 -21.71 2.08 -3.75
C ILE A 108 -21.07 3.06 -2.75
N PRO A 109 -21.79 4.05 -2.18
CA PRO A 109 -21.19 4.94 -1.19
C PRO A 109 -20.75 4.25 0.09
N GLU A 110 -21.46 3.21 0.54
CA GLU A 110 -21.10 2.42 1.71
C GLU A 110 -19.81 1.62 1.46
N ALA A 111 -19.76 0.85 0.36
CA ALA A 111 -18.57 0.14 -0.06
C ALA A 111 -17.40 1.09 -0.28
N GLY A 112 -17.61 2.23 -0.92
CA GLY A 112 -16.62 3.26 -1.14
C GLY A 112 -16.02 3.79 0.17
N ARG A 113 -16.85 4.02 1.18
CA ARG A 113 -16.39 4.45 2.51
C ARG A 113 -15.53 3.38 3.20
N MET A 114 -15.91 2.11 3.06
CA MET A 114 -15.10 1.00 3.57
C MET A 114 -13.74 0.94 2.87
N LEU A 115 -13.71 1.01 1.54
CA LEU A 115 -12.47 1.06 0.76
C LEU A 115 -11.56 2.22 1.17
N GLN A 116 -12.12 3.41 1.37
CA GLN A 116 -11.39 4.58 1.85
C GLN A 116 -10.70 4.32 3.20
N TRP A 117 -11.41 3.70 4.14
CA TRP A 117 -10.82 3.34 5.43
C TRP A 117 -9.74 2.27 5.31
N PHE A 118 -9.91 1.26 4.46
CA PHE A 118 -8.86 0.26 4.21
C PHE A 118 -7.61 0.87 3.60
N VAL A 119 -7.75 1.79 2.64
CA VAL A 119 -6.59 2.48 2.06
C VAL A 119 -5.94 3.41 3.08
N LEU A 120 -6.72 4.16 3.84
CA LEU A 120 -6.18 5.15 4.78
C LEU A 120 -5.52 4.51 6.00
N VAL A 121 -6.18 3.54 6.63
CA VAL A 121 -5.73 2.94 7.89
C VAL A 121 -5.06 1.60 7.65
N GLY A 122 -5.70 0.72 6.88
CA GLY A 122 -5.20 -0.62 6.65
C GLY A 122 -3.86 -0.62 5.90
N TRP A 123 -3.69 0.26 4.93
CA TRP A 123 -2.44 0.33 4.15
C TRP A 123 -1.39 1.27 4.75
N ALA A 124 -1.75 2.11 5.73
CA ALA A 124 -0.77 2.94 6.42
C ALA A 124 0.30 2.12 7.19
N ILE A 125 0.00 0.87 7.52
CA ILE A 125 0.95 -0.04 8.17
C ILE A 125 2.22 -0.24 7.33
N TYR A 126 2.12 -0.20 6.00
CA TYR A 126 3.25 -0.47 5.11
C TYR A 126 4.27 0.69 5.10
N PRO A 127 3.91 1.96 4.83
CA PRO A 127 4.85 3.05 4.93
C PRO A 127 5.37 3.27 6.36
N ILE A 128 4.54 3.05 7.39
CA ILE A 128 4.98 3.13 8.79
C ILE A 128 6.02 2.05 9.07
N GLY A 129 5.76 0.82 8.66
CA GLY A 129 6.70 -0.29 8.80
C GLY A 129 7.99 -0.08 8.01
N TYR A 130 7.89 0.42 6.78
CA TYR A 130 9.05 0.79 5.98
C TYR A 130 9.94 1.80 6.71
N MET A 131 9.36 2.87 7.26
CA MET A 131 10.11 3.89 7.99
C MET A 131 10.72 3.34 9.28
N ALA A 132 10.01 2.47 10.00
CA ALA A 132 10.50 1.85 11.23
C ALA A 132 11.62 0.84 10.98
N GLY A 133 11.59 0.13 9.84
CA GLY A 133 12.60 -0.84 9.44
C GLY A 133 13.79 -0.27 8.69
N THR A 134 13.77 1.02 8.30
CA THR A 134 14.81 1.66 7.50
C THR A 134 15.73 2.48 8.39
N GLU A 135 17.05 2.21 8.32
CA GLU A 135 18.05 2.96 9.06
C GLU A 135 17.96 4.47 8.76
N GLY A 136 18.05 5.27 9.81
CA GLY A 136 18.12 6.72 9.71
C GLY A 136 16.79 7.48 9.70
N TRP A 137 15.62 6.82 9.53
CA TRP A 137 14.32 7.49 9.60
C TRP A 137 13.77 7.56 11.02
N TYR A 138 13.57 6.41 11.66
CA TYR A 138 13.06 6.30 13.02
C TYR A 138 13.91 5.36 13.85
N SER A 139 15.16 5.73 14.07
CA SER A 139 16.09 4.93 14.90
C SER A 139 15.60 4.69 16.33
N PHE A 140 14.64 5.48 16.80
CA PHE A 140 14.00 5.30 18.10
C PHE A 140 12.88 4.24 18.11
N VAL A 141 12.39 3.81 16.94
CA VAL A 141 11.39 2.74 16.79
C VAL A 141 12.07 1.52 16.18
N ALA A 142 13.16 1.07 16.79
CA ALA A 142 13.86 -0.12 16.32
C ALA A 142 12.98 -1.35 16.50
N ILE A 143 12.34 -1.78 15.40
CA ILE A 143 11.59 -3.02 15.33
C ILE A 143 12.49 -4.03 14.61
N ASP A 144 12.71 -5.20 15.23
CA ASP A 144 13.50 -6.24 14.58
C ASP A 144 12.80 -6.79 13.33
N GLU A 145 13.59 -7.28 12.36
CA GLU A 145 13.07 -7.78 11.09
C GLU A 145 12.02 -8.89 11.25
N GLY A 146 12.17 -9.73 12.28
CA GLY A 146 11.19 -10.79 12.57
C GLY A 146 9.84 -10.24 13.01
N ALA A 147 9.84 -9.24 13.87
CA ALA A 147 8.61 -8.57 14.31
C ALA A 147 7.95 -7.81 13.16
N MET A 148 8.74 -7.13 12.31
CA MET A 148 8.23 -6.47 11.11
C MET A 148 7.54 -7.44 10.15
N ASN A 149 8.14 -8.60 9.89
CA ASN A 149 7.54 -9.61 9.04
C ASN A 149 6.21 -10.13 9.61
N ILE A 150 6.10 -10.29 10.92
CA ILE A 150 4.84 -10.66 11.58
C ILE A 150 3.78 -9.57 11.41
N ILE A 151 4.14 -8.31 11.63
CA ILE A 151 3.23 -7.16 11.49
C ILE A 151 2.69 -7.08 10.06
N TYR A 152 3.57 -7.18 9.05
CA TYR A 152 3.16 -7.17 7.65
C TYR A 152 2.25 -8.35 7.29
N ASN A 153 2.56 -9.57 7.74
CA ASN A 153 1.75 -10.75 7.46
C ASN A 153 0.35 -10.65 8.07
N ILE A 154 0.25 -10.14 9.31
CA ILE A 154 -1.05 -9.90 9.96
C ILE A 154 -1.80 -8.79 9.22
N GLY A 155 -1.13 -7.69 8.89
CA GLY A 155 -1.69 -6.59 8.11
C GLY A 155 -2.22 -7.06 6.77
N ASP A 156 -1.46 -7.86 6.04
CA ASP A 156 -1.86 -8.46 4.78
C ASP A 156 -3.12 -9.32 4.92
N ALA A 157 -3.15 -10.21 5.91
CA ALA A 157 -4.30 -11.07 6.14
C ALA A 157 -5.57 -10.25 6.41
N ILE A 158 -5.49 -9.27 7.30
CA ILE A 158 -6.61 -8.39 7.65
C ILE A 158 -7.07 -7.58 6.43
N ASN A 159 -6.12 -6.95 5.71
CA ASN A 159 -6.43 -6.12 4.56
C ASN A 159 -7.02 -6.94 3.40
N LYS A 160 -6.47 -8.12 3.11
CA LYS A 160 -6.95 -8.97 2.02
C LYS A 160 -8.34 -9.54 2.30
N ILE A 161 -8.58 -10.01 3.53
CA ILE A 161 -9.90 -10.53 3.94
C ILE A 161 -10.91 -9.38 4.01
N GLY A 162 -10.56 -8.28 4.68
CA GLY A 162 -11.46 -7.15 4.83
C GLY A 162 -11.85 -6.51 3.51
N PHE A 163 -10.91 -6.35 2.59
CA PHE A 163 -11.19 -5.82 1.25
C PHE A 163 -12.08 -6.76 0.43
N GLY A 164 -11.88 -8.08 0.56
CA GLY A 164 -12.70 -9.07 -0.14
C GLY A 164 -14.13 -9.22 0.40
N LEU A 165 -14.43 -8.65 1.58
CA LEU A 165 -15.76 -8.64 2.19
C LEU A 165 -16.53 -7.32 1.95
N ALA A 166 -15.85 -6.28 1.45
CA ALA A 166 -16.43 -4.97 1.17
C ALA A 166 -17.08 -4.91 -0.21
#